data_934aad3fad32f5d64541cd1764c8501f
#
_entry.id   934aad3fad32f5d64541cd1764c8501f
#
_cell.length_a   1.000
_cell.length_b   1.000
_cell.length_c   1.000
_cell.angle_alpha   90.00
_cell.angle_beta   90.00
_cell.angle_gamma   90.00
#
_symmetry.space_group_name_H-M   'P 1'
#
loop_
_entity.id
_entity.type
_entity.pdbx_description
1 polymer ?
#
loop_
_entity_poly.entity_id
_entity_poly.type
_entity_poly.pdbx_seq_one_letter_code
_entity_poly.pdbx_strand_id
1 'polypeptide(L)'
;DYSEDLRIDKNILIQHAESYRKIRNTFRFMLGNLKDNFEKQDFEKIKLAEFDELEQFILHKLSAISDSVTENLNSYNLHRLYKELLNFCALDLSSFHFDIRKDVLYCDSINSKKRKNCVIVLNIILESLLKWFAPILVFTTEEIYSLVSKKNESIHENNFVKIPSNWKNDKLNEKWSNLFKIKQETNIAIEKKRTSKEIGSSLEAEIKLSINKEKFELLNDIDLAEYFIVSKAEKKLSEQDRIEIEVSKAKGSKCERCWKIIETVSYTH
;
A
#
# COMPACT_ATOMS: atom_id res chain seq x y z
N ASP A 1 4.83 -4.04 26.33
CA ASP A 1 6.21 -4.46 26.60
C ASP A 1 6.24 -5.23 27.92
N TYR A 2 6.79 -6.44 27.93
CA TYR A 2 6.85 -7.31 29.11
C TYR A 2 8.19 -7.21 29.85
N SER A 3 9.10 -6.37 29.36
CA SER A 3 10.40 -6.12 29.98
C SER A 3 10.36 -5.05 31.07
N GLU A 4 9.27 -4.30 31.16
CA GLU A 4 9.09 -3.22 32.14
C GLU A 4 7.71 -3.28 32.79
N ASP A 5 7.54 -2.55 33.90
CA ASP A 5 6.27 -2.43 34.59
C ASP A 5 5.22 -1.77 33.69
N LEU A 6 4.08 -2.44 33.53
CA LEU A 6 3.00 -1.95 32.70
C LEU A 6 2.07 -1.03 33.48
N ARG A 7 1.98 0.21 33.05
CA ARG A 7 0.91 1.11 33.47
C ARG A 7 -0.33 0.83 32.64
N ILE A 8 -1.46 0.60 33.30
CA ILE A 8 -2.75 0.34 32.64
C ILE A 8 -3.68 1.51 32.91
N ASP A 9 -4.23 2.08 31.84
CA ASP A 9 -5.26 3.10 31.85
C ASP A 9 -6.24 2.82 30.70
N LYS A 10 -7.47 3.27 30.83
CA LYS A 10 -8.51 3.14 29.82
C LYS A 10 -8.09 3.72 28.46
N ASN A 11 -7.39 4.84 28.45
CA ASN A 11 -6.90 5.46 27.22
C ASN A 11 -5.84 4.62 26.50
N ILE A 12 -4.97 3.94 27.25
CA ILE A 12 -3.97 3.02 26.71
C ILE A 12 -4.66 1.84 26.04
N LEU A 13 -5.69 1.27 26.66
CA LEU A 13 -6.48 0.19 26.09
C LEU A 13 -7.19 0.62 24.79
N ILE A 14 -7.75 1.83 24.76
CA ILE A 14 -8.37 2.39 23.54
C ILE A 14 -7.33 2.53 22.41
N GLN A 15 -6.14 3.04 22.70
CA GLN A 15 -5.06 3.17 21.71
C GLN A 15 -4.63 1.81 21.13
N HIS A 16 -4.53 0.78 21.98
CA HIS A 16 -4.22 -0.57 21.54
C HIS A 16 -5.34 -1.18 20.70
N ALA A 17 -6.59 -0.96 21.07
CA ALA A 17 -7.75 -1.39 20.29
C ALA A 17 -7.76 -0.73 18.90
N GLU A 18 -7.45 0.57 18.81
CA GLU A 18 -7.32 1.28 17.54
C GLU A 18 -6.18 0.73 16.68
N SER A 19 -5.02 0.45 17.27
CA SER A 19 -3.88 -0.14 16.58
C SER A 19 -4.22 -1.54 16.03
N TYR A 20 -4.85 -2.37 16.86
CA TYR A 20 -5.34 -3.68 16.47
C TYR A 20 -6.37 -3.59 15.32
N ARG A 21 -7.30 -2.64 15.39
CA ARG A 21 -8.29 -2.40 14.34
C ARG A 21 -7.64 -2.07 12.99
N LYS A 22 -6.56 -1.27 12.99
CA LYS A 22 -5.79 -0.97 11.76
C LYS A 22 -5.22 -2.24 11.14
N ILE A 23 -4.57 -3.09 11.93
CA ILE A 23 -4.01 -4.36 11.46
C ILE A 23 -5.15 -5.25 10.91
N ARG A 24 -6.24 -5.40 11.65
CA ARG A 24 -7.38 -6.22 11.23
C ARG A 24 -8.02 -5.72 9.93
N ASN A 25 -8.10 -4.41 9.74
CA ASN A 25 -8.61 -3.82 8.50
C ASN A 25 -7.66 -4.07 7.31
N THR A 26 -6.34 -4.06 7.53
CA THR A 26 -5.35 -4.44 6.50
C THR A 26 -5.58 -5.88 6.04
N PHE A 27 -5.72 -6.83 6.96
CA PHE A 27 -6.03 -8.21 6.64
C PHE A 27 -7.39 -8.35 5.93
N ARG A 28 -8.42 -7.64 6.42
CA ARG A 28 -9.76 -7.66 5.82
C ARG A 28 -9.74 -7.18 4.37
N PHE A 29 -8.96 -6.14 4.05
CA PHE A 29 -8.80 -5.67 2.68
C PHE A 29 -8.17 -6.75 1.79
N MET A 30 -7.09 -7.38 2.24
CA MET A 30 -6.44 -8.46 1.49
C MET A 30 -7.37 -9.64 1.29
N LEU A 31 -8.04 -10.13 2.32
CA LEU A 31 -8.99 -11.22 2.25
C LEU A 31 -10.13 -10.92 1.25
N GLY A 32 -10.68 -9.70 1.28
CA GLY A 32 -11.75 -9.30 0.36
C GLY A 32 -11.33 -9.33 -1.11
N ASN A 33 -10.06 -9.07 -1.40
CA ASN A 33 -9.52 -9.10 -2.76
C ASN A 33 -8.99 -10.47 -3.20
N LEU A 34 -8.54 -11.29 -2.26
CA LEU A 34 -8.02 -12.62 -2.56
C LEU A 34 -9.13 -13.68 -2.59
N LYS A 35 -10.12 -13.60 -1.70
CA LYS A 35 -11.23 -14.56 -1.58
C LYS A 35 -10.74 -16.01 -1.71
N ASP A 36 -11.26 -16.72 -2.74
CA ASP A 36 -10.89 -18.11 -3.04
C ASP A 36 -9.57 -18.22 -3.85
N ASN A 37 -8.91 -17.10 -4.15
CA ASN A 37 -7.71 -17.01 -4.98
C ASN A 37 -6.42 -16.88 -4.13
N PHE A 38 -6.46 -17.23 -2.86
CA PHE A 38 -5.23 -17.30 -2.09
C PHE A 38 -4.37 -18.46 -2.59
N GLU A 39 -3.15 -18.13 -3.02
CA GLU A 39 -2.16 -19.08 -3.49
C GLU A 39 -0.83 -18.81 -2.81
N LYS A 40 -0.26 -19.84 -2.18
CA LYS A 40 1.12 -19.76 -1.68
C LYS A 40 2.06 -19.52 -2.84
N GLN A 41 2.88 -18.50 -2.73
CA GLN A 41 3.84 -18.12 -3.75
C GLN A 41 5.22 -18.72 -3.46
N ASP A 42 5.90 -19.18 -4.50
CA ASP A 42 7.34 -19.50 -4.41
C ASP A 42 8.13 -18.19 -4.61
N PHE A 43 8.55 -17.58 -3.51
CA PHE A 43 9.19 -16.26 -3.52
C PHE A 43 10.48 -16.23 -4.34
N GLU A 44 11.22 -17.35 -4.42
CA GLU A 44 12.45 -17.45 -5.21
C GLU A 44 12.17 -17.41 -6.73
N LYS A 45 10.96 -17.78 -7.15
CA LYS A 45 10.56 -17.75 -8.56
C LYS A 45 9.97 -16.41 -9.01
N ILE A 46 9.74 -15.49 -8.07
CA ILE A 46 9.21 -14.17 -8.39
C ILE A 46 10.25 -13.33 -9.14
N LYS A 47 9.88 -12.92 -10.35
CA LYS A 47 10.70 -12.06 -11.21
C LYS A 47 10.24 -10.63 -11.09
N LEU A 48 10.94 -9.80 -10.30
CA LEU A 48 10.56 -8.40 -10.04
C LEU A 48 10.36 -7.59 -11.32
N ALA A 49 11.13 -7.84 -12.37
CA ALA A 49 11.02 -7.12 -13.64
C ALA A 49 9.66 -7.31 -14.37
N GLU A 50 8.84 -8.29 -13.95
CA GLU A 50 7.51 -8.51 -14.50
C GLU A 50 6.43 -7.65 -13.85
N PHE A 51 6.77 -6.99 -12.72
CA PHE A 51 5.87 -6.15 -11.92
C PHE A 51 6.05 -4.67 -12.24
N ASP A 52 4.99 -3.89 -12.05
CA ASP A 52 5.08 -2.44 -12.08
C ASP A 52 5.98 -1.94 -10.94
N GLU A 53 6.54 -0.75 -11.10
CA GLU A 53 7.50 -0.19 -10.14
C GLU A 53 6.93 -0.05 -8.72
N LEU A 54 5.64 0.23 -8.58
CA LEU A 54 4.98 0.31 -7.27
C LEU A 54 5.00 -1.03 -6.53
N GLU A 55 4.71 -2.12 -7.22
CA GLU A 55 4.78 -3.48 -6.67
C GLU A 55 6.22 -3.83 -6.29
N GLN A 56 7.19 -3.51 -7.15
CA GLN A 56 8.61 -3.72 -6.83
C GLN A 56 9.01 -2.94 -5.57
N PHE A 57 8.53 -1.71 -5.41
CA PHE A 57 8.80 -0.90 -4.23
C PHE A 57 8.20 -1.52 -2.96
N ILE A 58 6.97 -2.01 -3.00
CA ILE A 58 6.34 -2.67 -1.83
C ILE A 58 7.07 -3.97 -1.48
N LEU A 59 7.52 -4.74 -2.47
CA LEU A 59 8.32 -5.95 -2.22
C LEU A 59 9.71 -5.60 -1.66
N HIS A 60 10.33 -4.48 -2.10
CA HIS A 60 11.53 -3.96 -1.46
C HIS A 60 11.29 -3.63 0.02
N LYS A 61 10.21 -2.92 0.34
CA LYS A 61 9.82 -2.59 1.73
C LYS A 61 9.63 -3.85 2.57
N LEU A 62 8.95 -4.86 2.02
CA LEU A 62 8.76 -6.16 2.68
C LEU A 62 10.10 -6.85 2.97
N SER A 63 11.03 -6.82 2.00
CA SER A 63 12.37 -7.39 2.17
C SER A 63 13.20 -6.61 3.21
N ALA A 64 13.09 -5.29 3.23
CA ALA A 64 13.78 -4.46 4.23
C ALA A 64 13.32 -4.77 5.67
N ILE A 65 12.01 -4.99 5.86
CA ILE A 65 11.44 -5.35 7.17
C ILE A 65 11.83 -6.76 7.59
N SER A 66 11.95 -7.70 6.66
CA SER A 66 12.22 -9.12 6.94
C SER A 66 13.46 -9.36 7.80
N ASP A 67 14.51 -8.56 7.62
CA ASP A 67 15.73 -8.68 8.42
C ASP A 67 15.47 -8.28 9.89
N SER A 68 14.79 -7.15 10.08
CA SER A 68 14.39 -6.67 11.39
C SER A 68 13.41 -7.63 12.08
N VAL A 69 12.50 -8.23 11.33
CA VAL A 69 11.60 -9.28 11.84
C VAL A 69 12.40 -10.45 12.40
N THR A 70 13.38 -10.95 11.64
CA THR A 70 14.22 -12.07 12.05
C THR A 70 15.02 -11.73 13.31
N GLU A 71 15.62 -10.55 13.39
CA GLU A 71 16.34 -10.06 14.55
C GLU A 71 15.45 -9.97 15.80
N ASN A 72 14.28 -9.34 15.66
CA ASN A 72 13.35 -9.14 16.76
C ASN A 72 12.71 -10.44 17.25
N LEU A 73 12.47 -11.41 16.38
CA LEU A 73 12.01 -12.75 16.78
C LEU A 73 13.08 -13.51 17.55
N ASN A 74 14.33 -13.50 17.08
CA ASN A 74 15.44 -14.18 17.72
C ASN A 74 15.78 -13.59 19.10
N SER A 75 15.60 -12.28 19.26
CA SER A 75 15.83 -11.57 20.53
C SER A 75 14.59 -11.46 21.41
N TYR A 76 13.46 -12.04 21.02
CA TYR A 76 12.16 -11.92 21.68
C TYR A 76 11.70 -10.46 21.88
N ASN A 77 12.13 -9.52 21.03
CA ASN A 77 11.73 -8.12 21.08
C ASN A 77 10.38 -7.91 20.34
N LEU A 78 9.33 -8.55 20.85
CA LEU A 78 8.03 -8.56 20.19
C LEU A 78 7.34 -7.18 20.16
N HIS A 79 7.67 -6.30 21.10
CA HIS A 79 7.14 -4.94 21.11
C HIS A 79 7.65 -4.13 19.91
N ARG A 80 8.94 -4.20 19.62
CA ARG A 80 9.54 -3.54 18.45
C ARG A 80 9.00 -4.13 17.16
N LEU A 81 8.92 -5.44 17.08
CA LEU A 81 8.33 -6.16 15.97
C LEU A 81 6.90 -5.71 15.71
N TYR A 82 6.06 -5.66 16.75
CA TYR A 82 4.67 -5.21 16.63
C TYR A 82 4.56 -3.80 16.06
N LYS A 83 5.36 -2.85 16.56
CA LYS A 83 5.37 -1.46 16.05
C LYS A 83 5.75 -1.39 14.58
N GLU A 84 6.76 -2.11 14.18
CA GLU A 84 7.24 -2.12 12.80
C GLU A 84 6.20 -2.69 11.84
N LEU A 85 5.60 -3.84 12.18
CA LEU A 85 4.54 -4.44 11.41
C LEU A 85 3.27 -3.58 11.38
N LEU A 86 2.91 -2.92 12.49
CA LEU A 86 1.80 -1.97 12.53
C LEU A 86 2.03 -0.80 11.58
N ASN A 87 3.24 -0.22 11.57
CA ASN A 87 3.59 0.88 10.67
C ASN A 87 3.51 0.44 9.20
N PHE A 88 4.05 -0.73 8.88
CA PHE A 88 3.93 -1.28 7.53
C PHE A 88 2.47 -1.46 7.12
N CYS A 89 1.64 -2.05 7.97
CA CYS A 89 0.21 -2.21 7.70
C CYS A 89 -0.52 -0.88 7.50
N ALA A 90 -0.23 0.11 8.35
CA ALA A 90 -0.98 1.37 8.36
C ALA A 90 -0.49 2.36 7.29
N LEU A 91 0.83 2.51 7.14
CA LEU A 91 1.43 3.53 6.30
C LEU A 91 1.75 3.02 4.89
N ASP A 92 2.53 1.93 4.79
CA ASP A 92 2.99 1.43 3.51
C ASP A 92 1.88 0.68 2.74
N LEU A 93 1.02 -0.06 3.46
CA LEU A 93 -0.07 -0.80 2.83
C LEU A 93 -1.36 0.01 2.75
N SER A 94 -2.01 0.30 3.87
CA SER A 94 -3.37 0.87 3.87
C SER A 94 -3.44 2.28 3.31
N SER A 95 -2.55 3.19 3.76
CA SER A 95 -2.57 4.59 3.33
C SER A 95 -1.86 4.84 2.00
N PHE A 96 -1.13 3.87 1.49
CA PHE A 96 -0.36 4.06 0.26
C PHE A 96 -0.69 3.01 -0.79
N HIS A 97 -0.18 1.78 -0.69
CA HIS A 97 -0.32 0.78 -1.74
C HIS A 97 -1.78 0.43 -2.05
N PHE A 98 -2.57 0.12 -1.02
CA PHE A 98 -3.98 -0.26 -1.22
C PHE A 98 -4.81 0.90 -1.74
N ASP A 99 -4.55 2.11 -1.27
CA ASP A 99 -5.29 3.30 -1.72
C ASP A 99 -5.02 3.62 -3.20
N ILE A 100 -3.80 3.41 -3.67
CA ILE A 100 -3.45 3.56 -5.09
C ILE A 100 -4.06 2.41 -5.92
N ARG A 101 -3.96 1.17 -5.45
CA ARG A 101 -4.34 -0.04 -6.21
C ARG A 101 -5.80 -0.46 -6.08
N LYS A 102 -6.60 0.19 -5.25
CA LYS A 102 -8.02 -0.15 -5.08
C LYS A 102 -8.80 -0.16 -6.41
N ASP A 103 -8.56 0.81 -7.30
CA ASP A 103 -9.25 0.89 -8.59
C ASP A 103 -8.85 -0.29 -9.49
N VAL A 104 -7.57 -0.65 -9.54
CA VAL A 104 -7.07 -1.82 -10.27
C VAL A 104 -7.72 -3.09 -9.77
N LEU A 105 -7.79 -3.27 -8.45
CA LEU A 105 -8.36 -4.47 -7.83
C LEU A 105 -9.88 -4.60 -8.04
N TYR A 106 -10.61 -3.47 -8.05
CA TYR A 106 -12.07 -3.46 -8.14
C TYR A 106 -12.60 -3.25 -9.54
N CYS A 107 -11.89 -2.52 -10.38
CA CYS A 107 -12.40 -2.06 -11.67
C CYS A 107 -11.75 -2.77 -12.86
N ASP A 108 -10.49 -3.17 -12.79
CA ASP A 108 -9.81 -3.82 -13.90
C ASP A 108 -10.35 -5.22 -14.18
N SER A 109 -10.20 -5.65 -15.44
CA SER A 109 -10.48 -7.02 -15.85
C SER A 109 -9.65 -8.02 -15.05
N ILE A 110 -10.24 -9.17 -14.72
CA ILE A 110 -9.54 -10.30 -14.05
C ILE A 110 -8.30 -10.74 -14.85
N ASN A 111 -8.32 -10.55 -16.17
CA ASN A 111 -7.22 -10.91 -17.04
C ASN A 111 -6.16 -9.81 -17.19
N SER A 112 -6.38 -8.62 -16.66
CA SER A 112 -5.40 -7.54 -16.65
C SER A 112 -4.09 -8.00 -15.99
N LYS A 113 -2.96 -7.79 -16.67
CA LYS A 113 -1.64 -8.09 -16.13
C LYS A 113 -1.39 -7.35 -14.81
N LYS A 114 -1.75 -6.07 -14.77
CA LYS A 114 -1.60 -5.20 -13.60
C LYS A 114 -2.37 -5.75 -12.40
N ARG A 115 -3.63 -6.16 -12.59
CA ARG A 115 -4.44 -6.76 -11.54
C ARG A 115 -3.87 -8.09 -11.06
N LYS A 116 -3.42 -8.97 -11.97
CA LYS A 116 -2.78 -10.25 -11.62
C LYS A 116 -1.53 -10.02 -10.78
N ASN A 117 -0.68 -9.09 -11.18
CA ASN A 117 0.52 -8.72 -10.43
C ASN A 117 0.18 -8.21 -9.03
N CYS A 118 -0.81 -7.32 -8.92
CA CYS A 118 -1.29 -6.83 -7.65
C CYS A 118 -1.79 -7.99 -6.73
N VAL A 119 -2.55 -8.93 -7.28
CA VAL A 119 -3.03 -10.12 -6.54
C VAL A 119 -1.88 -10.99 -6.07
N ILE A 120 -0.84 -11.22 -6.90
CA ILE A 120 0.36 -11.96 -6.49
C ILE A 120 1.05 -11.27 -5.31
N VAL A 121 1.24 -9.95 -5.39
CA VAL A 121 1.85 -9.18 -4.31
C VAL A 121 1.00 -9.23 -3.03
N LEU A 122 -0.33 -9.15 -3.13
CA LEU A 122 -1.20 -9.32 -1.96
C LEU A 122 -1.07 -10.71 -1.33
N ASN A 123 -0.91 -11.78 -2.11
CA ASN A 123 -0.66 -13.14 -1.59
C ASN A 123 0.65 -13.21 -0.80
N ILE A 124 1.73 -12.64 -1.37
CA ILE A 124 3.06 -12.58 -0.73
C ILE A 124 2.98 -11.84 0.61
N ILE A 125 2.34 -10.67 0.60
CA ILE A 125 2.19 -9.83 1.81
C ILE A 125 1.33 -10.54 2.85
N LEU A 126 0.20 -11.12 2.47
CA LEU A 126 -0.70 -11.82 3.39
C LEU A 126 0.02 -12.99 4.06
N GLU A 127 0.71 -13.84 3.29
CA GLU A 127 1.47 -14.96 3.83
C GLU A 127 2.55 -14.51 4.81
N SER A 128 3.30 -13.44 4.45
CA SER A 128 4.36 -12.89 5.29
C SER A 128 3.82 -12.33 6.59
N LEU A 129 2.79 -11.49 6.52
CA LEU A 129 2.20 -10.86 7.70
C LEU A 129 1.52 -11.88 8.63
N LEU A 130 0.85 -12.90 8.09
CA LEU A 130 0.25 -13.95 8.91
C LEU A 130 1.30 -14.66 9.75
N LYS A 131 2.41 -15.04 9.15
CA LYS A 131 3.48 -15.74 9.85
C LYS A 131 4.23 -14.84 10.83
N TRP A 132 4.44 -13.56 10.48
CA TRP A 132 5.15 -12.62 11.35
C TRP A 132 4.32 -12.15 12.53
N PHE A 133 2.99 -12.04 12.37
CA PHE A 133 2.09 -11.72 13.48
C PHE A 133 1.69 -12.92 14.33
N ALA A 134 1.91 -14.16 13.87
CA ALA A 134 1.49 -15.36 14.58
C ALA A 134 1.95 -15.42 16.06
N PRO A 135 3.19 -15.04 16.41
CA PRO A 135 3.64 -15.04 17.80
C PRO A 135 2.97 -13.97 18.69
N ILE A 136 2.33 -12.96 18.07
CA ILE A 136 1.77 -11.80 18.78
C ILE A 136 0.23 -11.83 18.76
N LEU A 137 -0.34 -12.06 17.61
CA LEU A 137 -1.79 -12.07 17.39
C LEU A 137 -2.29 -13.50 17.13
N VAL A 138 -1.98 -14.39 18.04
CA VAL A 138 -2.14 -15.85 17.94
C VAL A 138 -3.51 -16.26 17.38
N PHE A 139 -4.59 -15.80 17.99
CA PHE A 139 -5.95 -16.17 17.57
C PHE A 139 -6.38 -15.52 16.25
N THR A 140 -5.98 -14.26 16.04
CA THR A 140 -6.35 -13.51 14.83
C THR A 140 -5.69 -14.09 13.59
N THR A 141 -4.42 -14.47 13.67
CA THR A 141 -3.70 -15.07 12.55
C THR A 141 -4.22 -16.46 12.24
N GLU A 142 -4.58 -17.25 13.25
CA GLU A 142 -5.20 -18.55 13.08
C GLU A 142 -6.60 -18.43 12.43
N GLU A 143 -7.45 -17.50 12.92
CA GLU A 143 -8.75 -17.20 12.32
C GLU A 143 -8.60 -16.88 10.82
N ILE A 144 -7.68 -15.97 10.48
CA ILE A 144 -7.47 -15.53 9.10
C ILE A 144 -6.90 -16.68 8.25
N TYR A 145 -5.93 -17.42 8.78
CA TYR A 145 -5.31 -18.53 8.06
C TYR A 145 -6.33 -19.63 7.75
N SER A 146 -7.24 -19.94 8.66
CA SER A 146 -8.30 -20.91 8.43
C SER A 146 -9.27 -20.52 7.30
N LEU A 147 -9.43 -19.21 7.02
CA LEU A 147 -10.26 -18.72 5.91
C LEU A 147 -9.60 -18.88 4.53
N VAL A 148 -8.27 -18.94 4.48
CA VAL A 148 -7.52 -18.99 3.22
C VAL A 148 -6.84 -20.34 2.97
N SER A 149 -6.52 -21.09 4.02
CA SER A 149 -5.94 -22.42 3.91
C SER A 149 -6.98 -23.43 3.47
N LYS A 150 -6.68 -24.19 2.42
CA LYS A 150 -7.51 -25.33 1.96
C LYS A 150 -7.25 -26.60 2.77
N LYS A 151 -6.28 -26.57 3.68
CA LYS A 151 -5.87 -27.69 4.51
C LYS A 151 -6.26 -27.40 5.97
N ASN A 152 -6.54 -28.45 6.71
CA ASN A 152 -6.78 -28.34 8.16
C ASN A 152 -5.44 -28.28 8.93
N GLU A 153 -4.62 -27.25 8.62
CA GLU A 153 -3.31 -26.99 9.20
C GLU A 153 -3.36 -25.67 9.99
N SER A 154 -2.67 -25.60 11.12
CA SER A 154 -2.53 -24.37 11.88
C SER A 154 -1.44 -23.47 11.28
N ILE A 155 -1.62 -22.14 11.35
CA ILE A 155 -0.55 -21.18 11.00
C ILE A 155 0.69 -21.40 11.87
N HIS A 156 0.50 -21.84 13.10
CA HIS A 156 1.56 -22.06 14.09
C HIS A 156 2.45 -23.28 13.79
N GLU A 157 2.03 -24.15 12.87
CA GLU A 157 2.83 -25.27 12.37
C GLU A 157 3.70 -24.87 11.14
N ASN A 158 3.52 -23.65 10.64
CA ASN A 158 4.24 -23.18 9.46
C ASN A 158 5.58 -22.50 9.85
N ASN A 159 6.59 -22.72 9.02
CA ASN A 159 7.85 -21.97 9.13
C ASN A 159 7.67 -20.51 8.73
N PHE A 160 8.51 -19.63 9.31
CA PHE A 160 8.60 -18.25 8.85
C PHE A 160 9.01 -18.16 7.38
N VAL A 161 8.51 -17.14 6.70
CA VAL A 161 8.89 -16.90 5.30
C VAL A 161 10.34 -16.41 5.21
N LYS A 162 11.02 -16.83 4.17
CA LYS A 162 12.31 -16.27 3.76
C LYS A 162 12.05 -15.34 2.59
N ILE A 163 12.24 -14.05 2.82
CA ILE A 163 12.12 -13.04 1.75
C ILE A 163 13.45 -12.96 1.01
N PRO A 164 13.45 -13.07 -0.34
CA PRO A 164 14.67 -12.97 -1.11
C PRO A 164 15.37 -11.62 -0.92
N SER A 165 16.67 -11.65 -0.61
CA SER A 165 17.45 -10.42 -0.38
C SER A 165 17.64 -9.58 -1.65
N ASN A 166 17.54 -10.21 -2.82
CA ASN A 166 17.60 -9.53 -4.13
C ASN A 166 16.39 -8.65 -4.44
N TRP A 167 15.35 -8.68 -3.59
CA TRP A 167 14.23 -7.73 -3.69
C TRP A 167 14.59 -6.35 -3.13
N LYS A 168 15.68 -6.22 -2.38
CA LYS A 168 16.17 -4.92 -1.92
C LYS A 168 16.71 -4.10 -3.07
N ASN A 169 16.28 -2.85 -3.15
CA ASN A 169 16.69 -1.90 -4.17
C ASN A 169 16.75 -0.49 -3.59
N ASP A 170 17.93 -0.08 -3.14
CA ASP A 170 18.12 1.22 -2.48
C ASP A 170 17.89 2.41 -3.43
N LYS A 171 18.22 2.26 -4.72
CA LYS A 171 17.94 3.28 -5.73
C LYS A 171 16.44 3.50 -5.91
N LEU A 172 15.67 2.42 -5.92
CA LEU A 172 14.22 2.47 -5.97
C LEU A 172 13.65 3.14 -4.72
N ASN A 173 14.18 2.82 -3.55
CA ASN A 173 13.78 3.46 -2.29
C ASN A 173 14.06 4.97 -2.28
N GLU A 174 15.21 5.40 -2.78
CA GLU A 174 15.56 6.81 -2.92
C GLU A 174 14.61 7.53 -3.89
N LYS A 175 14.35 6.94 -5.07
CA LYS A 175 13.37 7.44 -6.04
C LYS A 175 12.01 7.66 -5.38
N TRP A 176 11.48 6.64 -4.71
CA TRP A 176 10.18 6.72 -4.06
C TRP A 176 10.14 7.70 -2.89
N SER A 177 11.25 7.87 -2.16
CA SER A 177 11.36 8.90 -1.13
C SER A 177 11.18 10.32 -1.68
N ASN A 178 11.70 10.59 -2.88
CA ASN A 178 11.50 11.86 -3.56
C ASN A 178 10.06 11.99 -4.13
N LEU A 179 9.50 10.90 -4.66
CA LEU A 179 8.10 10.86 -5.10
C LEU A 179 7.12 11.15 -3.95
N PHE A 180 7.39 10.63 -2.75
CA PHE A 180 6.57 10.93 -1.57
C PHE A 180 6.54 12.42 -1.22
N LYS A 181 7.66 13.13 -1.38
CA LYS A 181 7.70 14.60 -1.16
C LYS A 181 6.76 15.31 -2.14
N ILE A 182 6.83 14.93 -3.43
CA ILE A 182 5.94 15.50 -4.46
C ILE A 182 4.48 15.19 -4.14
N LYS A 183 4.17 13.93 -3.73
CA LYS A 183 2.81 13.53 -3.34
C LYS A 183 2.30 14.32 -2.14
N GLN A 184 3.15 14.57 -1.15
CA GLN A 184 2.78 15.34 0.04
C GLN A 184 2.41 16.78 -0.32
N GLU A 185 3.21 17.47 -1.14
CA GLU A 185 2.89 18.82 -1.61
C GLU A 185 1.59 18.84 -2.43
N THR A 186 1.40 17.84 -3.30
CA THR A 186 0.18 17.70 -4.10
C THR A 186 -1.06 17.48 -3.21
N ASN A 187 -0.96 16.64 -2.22
CA ASN A 187 -2.05 16.39 -1.28
C ASN A 187 -2.43 17.67 -0.51
N ILE A 188 -1.44 18.48 -0.10
CA ILE A 188 -1.71 19.77 0.56
C ILE A 188 -2.48 20.71 -0.37
N ALA A 189 -2.13 20.75 -1.65
CA ALA A 189 -2.83 21.58 -2.64
C ALA A 189 -4.28 21.09 -2.88
N ILE A 190 -4.48 19.77 -2.96
CA ILE A 190 -5.82 19.15 -3.09
C ILE A 190 -6.67 19.46 -1.84
N GLU A 191 -6.13 19.31 -0.63
CA GLU A 191 -6.86 19.56 0.61
C GLU A 191 -7.27 21.03 0.75
N LYS A 192 -6.48 21.99 0.26
CA LYS A 192 -6.90 23.40 0.19
C LYS A 192 -8.17 23.57 -0.65
N LYS A 193 -8.26 22.89 -1.80
CA LYS A 193 -9.44 22.94 -2.67
C LYS A 193 -10.66 22.20 -2.08
N ARG A 194 -10.41 21.14 -1.31
CA ARG A 194 -11.49 20.46 -0.55
C ARG A 194 -12.03 21.35 0.57
N THR A 195 -11.15 22.00 1.29
CA THR A 195 -11.53 22.91 2.38
C THR A 195 -12.34 24.11 1.86
N SER A 196 -11.97 24.66 0.69
CA SER A 196 -12.74 25.73 0.02
C SER A 196 -14.05 25.22 -0.64
N LYS A 197 -14.32 23.89 -0.59
CA LYS A 197 -15.50 23.24 -1.19
C LYS A 197 -15.58 23.37 -2.71
N GLU A 198 -14.47 23.65 -3.38
CA GLU A 198 -14.40 23.66 -4.84
C GLU A 198 -14.47 22.24 -5.42
N ILE A 199 -13.96 21.26 -4.67
CA ILE A 199 -14.06 19.83 -4.94
C ILE A 199 -14.54 19.08 -3.68
N GLY A 200 -15.30 18.01 -3.86
CA GLY A 200 -15.77 17.16 -2.75
C GLY A 200 -14.80 16.06 -2.39
N SER A 201 -14.04 15.54 -3.37
CA SER A 201 -13.05 14.46 -3.18
C SER A 201 -11.86 14.68 -4.10
N SER A 202 -10.73 14.01 -3.82
CA SER A 202 -9.56 14.01 -4.69
C SER A 202 -9.87 13.47 -6.09
N LEU A 203 -10.81 12.52 -6.20
CA LEU A 203 -11.26 11.97 -7.47
C LEU A 203 -12.06 12.95 -8.35
N GLU A 204 -12.41 14.12 -7.83
CA GLU A 204 -13.00 15.20 -8.63
C GLU A 204 -11.94 16.18 -9.16
N ALA A 205 -10.68 16.01 -8.77
CA ALA A 205 -9.63 16.92 -9.15
C ALA A 205 -8.97 16.57 -10.49
N GLU A 206 -8.60 17.62 -11.21
CA GLU A 206 -7.57 17.64 -12.24
C GLU A 206 -6.38 18.42 -11.69
N ILE A 207 -5.16 17.87 -11.83
CA ILE A 207 -3.94 18.52 -11.38
C ILE A 207 -2.96 18.78 -12.52
N LYS A 208 -2.27 19.92 -12.45
CA LYS A 208 -1.15 20.25 -13.34
C LYS A 208 0.07 20.56 -12.48
N LEU A 209 1.15 19.83 -12.71
CA LEU A 209 2.39 19.93 -12.00
C LEU A 209 3.41 20.65 -12.90
N SER A 210 3.91 21.82 -12.47
CA SER A 210 5.06 22.49 -13.09
C SER A 210 6.27 22.22 -12.22
N ILE A 211 7.24 21.47 -12.76
CA ILE A 211 8.38 20.91 -12.03
C ILE A 211 9.66 20.97 -12.82
N ASN A 212 10.81 21.03 -12.13
CA ASN A 212 12.11 21.01 -12.77
C ASN A 212 12.41 19.67 -13.47
N LYS A 213 13.46 19.63 -14.26
CA LYS A 213 13.83 18.47 -15.08
C LYS A 213 14.05 17.21 -14.25
N GLU A 214 14.72 17.31 -13.10
CA GLU A 214 15.00 16.16 -12.23
C GLU A 214 13.70 15.49 -11.75
N LYS A 215 12.78 16.29 -11.18
CA LYS A 215 11.47 15.78 -10.71
C LYS A 215 10.59 15.29 -11.87
N PHE A 216 10.71 15.91 -13.03
CA PHE A 216 9.99 15.49 -14.23
C PHE A 216 10.41 14.09 -14.69
N GLU A 217 11.71 13.79 -14.66
CA GLU A 217 12.26 12.48 -15.01
C GLU A 217 11.84 11.40 -14.00
N LEU A 218 11.80 11.71 -12.71
CA LEU A 218 11.31 10.78 -11.67
C LEU A 218 9.89 10.28 -11.92
N LEU A 219 9.05 11.10 -12.55
CA LEU A 219 7.63 10.82 -12.81
C LEU A 219 7.36 10.19 -14.21
N ASN A 220 8.38 9.85 -14.99
CA ASN A 220 8.17 9.39 -16.38
C ASN A 220 7.42 8.06 -16.49
N ASP A 221 7.71 7.11 -15.60
CA ASP A 221 7.16 5.76 -15.67
C ASP A 221 5.96 5.55 -14.71
N ILE A 222 5.37 6.66 -14.23
CA ILE A 222 4.31 6.63 -13.24
C ILE A 222 3.01 7.14 -13.87
N ASP A 223 1.93 6.39 -13.72
CA ASP A 223 0.57 6.89 -13.96
C ASP A 223 0.24 7.93 -12.89
N LEU A 224 0.31 9.20 -13.27
CA LEU A 224 0.13 10.32 -12.36
C LEU A 224 -1.28 10.39 -11.78
N ALA A 225 -2.30 10.08 -12.58
CA ALA A 225 -3.69 10.12 -12.11
C ALA A 225 -3.96 9.04 -11.07
N GLU A 226 -3.38 7.87 -11.27
CA GLU A 226 -3.43 6.79 -10.28
C GLU A 226 -2.60 7.12 -9.03
N TYR A 227 -1.36 7.59 -9.23
CA TYR A 227 -0.44 7.88 -8.12
C TYR A 227 -0.98 8.96 -7.17
N PHE A 228 -1.56 10.03 -7.71
CA PHE A 228 -2.15 11.12 -6.91
C PHE A 228 -3.61 10.87 -6.53
N ILE A 229 -4.23 9.80 -7.03
CA ILE A 229 -5.62 9.42 -6.78
C ILE A 229 -6.56 10.57 -7.19
N VAL A 230 -6.41 11.01 -8.43
CA VAL A 230 -7.20 12.07 -9.07
C VAL A 230 -7.78 11.59 -10.40
N SER A 231 -8.72 12.36 -10.96
CA SER A 231 -9.29 12.01 -12.27
C SER A 231 -8.33 12.25 -13.42
N LYS A 232 -7.55 13.34 -13.35
CA LYS A 232 -6.59 13.69 -14.38
C LYS A 232 -5.37 14.35 -13.77
N ALA A 233 -4.19 14.02 -14.29
CA ALA A 233 -2.93 14.61 -13.87
C ALA A 233 -2.01 14.82 -15.06
N GLU A 234 -1.45 16.01 -15.17
CA GLU A 234 -0.49 16.39 -16.20
C GLU A 234 0.76 16.97 -15.56
N LYS A 235 1.92 16.75 -16.19
CA LYS A 235 3.18 17.37 -15.77
C LYS A 235 3.75 18.23 -16.87
N LYS A 236 4.35 19.35 -16.49
CA LYS A 236 5.00 20.30 -17.38
C LYS A 236 6.39 20.64 -16.84
N LEU A 237 7.35 20.80 -17.74
CA LEU A 237 8.67 21.29 -17.38
C LEU A 237 8.61 22.77 -16.95
N SER A 238 9.30 23.08 -15.88
CA SER A 238 9.55 24.44 -15.38
C SER A 238 11.04 24.63 -15.15
N GLU A 239 11.53 25.85 -15.39
CA GLU A 239 12.90 26.24 -15.06
C GLU A 239 13.07 26.55 -13.57
N GLN A 240 11.96 26.71 -12.85
CA GLN A 240 11.98 26.99 -11.41
C GLN A 240 12.18 25.68 -10.62
N ASP A 241 12.97 25.76 -9.56
CA ASP A 241 13.19 24.60 -8.68
C ASP A 241 11.97 24.30 -7.77
N ARG A 242 11.10 25.28 -7.60
CA ARG A 242 9.86 25.13 -6.82
C ARG A 242 8.83 24.33 -7.59
N ILE A 243 8.16 23.40 -6.90
CA ILE A 243 7.00 22.68 -7.43
C ILE A 243 5.78 23.62 -7.40
N GLU A 244 5.19 23.86 -8.55
CA GLU A 244 3.92 24.57 -8.66
C GLU A 244 2.81 23.58 -9.01
N ILE A 245 1.73 23.62 -8.23
CA ILE A 245 0.62 22.68 -8.34
C ILE A 245 -0.68 23.45 -8.50
N GLU A 246 -1.25 23.34 -9.70
CA GLU A 246 -2.58 23.85 -10.00
C GLU A 246 -3.59 22.73 -9.81
N VAL A 247 -4.60 22.97 -8.98
CA VAL A 247 -5.71 22.04 -8.75
C VAL A 247 -7.00 22.68 -9.20
N SER A 248 -7.72 22.01 -10.08
CA SER A 248 -9.04 22.43 -10.60
C SER A 248 -10.01 21.26 -10.54
N LYS A 249 -11.30 21.55 -10.70
CA LYS A 249 -12.32 20.51 -10.83
C LYS A 249 -12.23 19.90 -12.23
N ALA A 250 -12.14 18.57 -12.29
CA ALA A 250 -12.09 17.83 -13.55
C ALA A 250 -13.41 18.00 -14.33
N LYS A 251 -13.32 18.07 -15.66
CA LYS A 251 -14.48 18.20 -16.55
C LYS A 251 -14.99 16.82 -16.95
N GLY A 252 -16.31 16.66 -17.01
CA GLY A 252 -16.95 15.41 -17.45
C GLY A 252 -18.00 14.90 -16.48
N SER A 253 -18.32 13.61 -16.59
CA SER A 253 -19.29 12.91 -15.77
C SER A 253 -18.62 11.93 -14.81
N LYS A 254 -19.19 11.76 -13.63
CA LYS A 254 -18.68 10.83 -12.62
C LYS A 254 -18.97 9.39 -13.05
N CYS A 255 -17.93 8.58 -13.12
CA CYS A 255 -18.08 7.15 -13.34
C CYS A 255 -18.69 6.48 -12.09
N GLU A 256 -19.77 5.70 -12.26
CA GLU A 256 -20.45 5.02 -11.15
C GLU A 256 -19.57 3.93 -10.50
N ARG A 257 -18.61 3.39 -11.22
CA ARG A 257 -17.76 2.29 -10.76
C ARG A 257 -16.51 2.76 -10.04
N CYS A 258 -15.69 3.62 -10.66
CA CYS A 258 -14.41 4.08 -10.07
C CYS A 258 -14.48 5.50 -9.48
N TRP A 259 -15.62 6.20 -9.67
CA TRP A 259 -15.90 7.55 -9.17
C TRP A 259 -15.01 8.67 -9.74
N LYS A 260 -14.12 8.35 -10.67
CA LYS A 260 -13.36 9.36 -11.42
C LYS A 260 -14.28 10.15 -12.34
N ILE A 261 -13.94 11.40 -12.60
CA ILE A 261 -14.60 12.23 -13.60
C ILE A 261 -13.95 11.92 -14.95
N ILE A 262 -14.75 11.53 -15.93
CA ILE A 262 -14.31 11.18 -17.29
C ILE A 262 -15.10 11.96 -18.33
N GLU A 263 -14.43 12.42 -19.40
CA GLU A 263 -15.05 13.27 -20.44
C GLU A 263 -16.00 12.46 -21.31
N THR A 264 -15.70 11.19 -21.53
CA THR A 264 -16.53 10.24 -22.28
C THR A 264 -16.77 9.00 -21.47
N VAL A 265 -18.04 8.64 -21.24
CA VAL A 265 -18.39 7.38 -20.59
C VAL A 265 -18.16 6.25 -21.59
N SER A 266 -16.97 5.65 -21.55
CA SER A 266 -16.71 4.39 -22.24
C SER A 266 -17.21 3.26 -21.36
N TYR A 267 -18.19 2.48 -21.84
CA TYR A 267 -18.71 1.29 -21.14
C TYR A 267 -17.71 0.11 -21.08
N THR A 268 -16.46 0.35 -21.39
CA THR A 268 -15.39 -0.67 -21.47
C THR A 268 -14.50 -0.76 -20.23
N HIS A 269 -14.95 -0.24 -19.10
CA HIS A 269 -14.25 -0.44 -17.82
C HIS A 269 -14.78 -1.65 -17.04
#